data_a7c39bcfc2a7a4c3d1922a05712f9bf6
#
_entry.id   a7c39bcfc2a7a4c3d1922a05712f9bf6
#
_cell.length_a   1.000
_cell.length_b   1.000
_cell.length_c   1.000
_cell.angle_alpha   90.00
_cell.angle_beta   90.00
_cell.angle_gamma   90.00
#
_symmetry.space_group_name_H-M   'P 1'
#
loop_
_entity.id
_entity.type
_entity.pdbx_description
1 polymer ?
#
loop_
_entity_poly.entity_id
_entity_poly.type
_entity_poly.pdbx_seq_one_letter_code
_entity_poly.pdbx_strand_id
1 'polypeptide(L)'
;MNAAKHTILYIHGMGGGADSRIPSILAEYFSQSGSLEHPEYHCNHDVQVICRTYSFDPEIGHNQIESWLDECQPDLIVGESLGSLHALRIYDRPVLLVSPALNTPFFFRLLSWLTWIPGVSQLFGRIYRPREGDRQALFFTRAVLKKYRSHGRAALEFLQNSTREVHAFFGTRDHYRRSGVVSVRRWKKLFGDTFSLYDGTHFMEEEYVFSLLIPKIKDVLGI
;
A
#
# COMPACT_ATOMS: atom_id res chain seq x y z
N MET A 1 -15.66 9.46 -24.92
CA MET A 1 -14.65 9.49 -23.85
C MET A 1 -13.55 8.55 -24.31
N ASN A 2 -12.31 9.03 -24.49
CA ASN A 2 -11.19 8.12 -24.74
C ASN A 2 -10.96 7.29 -23.47
N ALA A 3 -10.71 5.98 -23.63
CA ALA A 3 -10.31 5.14 -22.51
C ALA A 3 -8.97 5.66 -21.95
N ALA A 4 -8.78 5.60 -20.64
CA ALA A 4 -7.50 5.94 -20.03
C ALA A 4 -6.40 5.06 -20.63
N LYS A 5 -5.25 5.66 -20.94
CA LYS A 5 -4.12 4.94 -21.56
C LYS A 5 -3.42 4.02 -20.55
N HIS A 6 -3.43 4.39 -19.27
CA HIS A 6 -2.83 3.63 -18.18
C HIS A 6 -3.75 3.55 -16.96
N THR A 7 -3.64 2.45 -16.22
CA THR A 7 -4.41 2.23 -14.99
C THR A 7 -3.46 1.89 -13.84
N ILE A 8 -3.64 2.58 -12.72
CA ILE A 8 -2.95 2.32 -11.45
C ILE A 8 -3.95 1.74 -10.47
N LEU A 9 -3.64 0.56 -9.90
CA LEU A 9 -4.37 0.05 -8.74
C LEU A 9 -3.61 0.40 -7.46
N TYR A 10 -4.24 1.21 -6.61
CA TYR A 10 -3.69 1.60 -5.31
C TYR A 10 -4.28 0.72 -4.20
N ILE A 11 -3.41 0.06 -3.44
CA ILE A 11 -3.75 -0.81 -2.31
C ILE A 11 -3.36 -0.11 -1.01
N HIS A 12 -4.35 0.46 -0.33
CA HIS A 12 -4.16 1.28 0.87
C HIS A 12 -3.62 0.49 2.08
N GLY A 13 -3.08 1.20 3.07
CA GLY A 13 -2.63 0.64 4.34
C GLY A 13 -3.78 0.26 5.29
N MET A 14 -3.42 -0.24 6.48
CA MET A 14 -4.37 -0.62 7.53
C MET A 14 -5.27 0.55 7.94
N GLY A 15 -6.58 0.36 7.89
CA GLY A 15 -7.59 1.38 8.22
C GLY A 15 -7.73 2.48 7.16
N GLY A 16 -7.09 2.34 6.00
CA GLY A 16 -7.33 3.16 4.83
C GLY A 16 -8.64 2.80 4.12
N GLY A 17 -8.88 3.40 2.97
CA GLY A 17 -10.07 3.16 2.16
C GLY A 17 -9.99 3.89 0.82
N ALA A 18 -11.09 3.89 0.08
CA ALA A 18 -11.16 4.51 -1.24
C ALA A 18 -10.83 6.01 -1.22
N ASP A 19 -11.09 6.69 -0.10
CA ASP A 19 -10.80 8.11 0.14
C ASP A 19 -9.43 8.37 0.80
N SER A 20 -8.49 7.45 0.69
CA SER A 20 -7.13 7.63 1.19
C SER A 20 -6.41 8.77 0.47
N ARG A 21 -5.58 9.50 1.23
CA ARG A 21 -4.96 10.75 0.76
C ARG A 21 -4.07 10.59 -0.46
N ILE A 22 -3.14 9.64 -0.46
CA ILE A 22 -2.20 9.48 -1.57
C ILE A 22 -2.92 9.15 -2.88
N PRO A 23 -3.83 8.15 -2.97
CA PRO A 23 -4.53 7.89 -4.22
C PRO A 23 -5.42 9.04 -4.66
N SER A 24 -5.97 9.86 -3.74
CA SER A 24 -6.70 11.07 -4.10
C SER A 24 -5.79 12.12 -4.76
N ILE A 25 -4.60 12.36 -4.21
CA ILE A 25 -3.59 13.25 -4.83
C ILE A 25 -3.19 12.74 -6.22
N LEU A 26 -2.94 11.44 -6.36
CA LEU A 26 -2.58 10.83 -7.64
C LEU A 26 -3.72 10.97 -8.68
N ALA A 27 -4.97 10.69 -8.26
CA ALA A 27 -6.14 10.81 -9.13
C ALA A 27 -6.34 12.26 -9.60
N GLU A 28 -6.18 13.23 -8.70
CA GLU A 28 -6.26 14.65 -9.03
C GLU A 28 -5.14 15.07 -9.99
N TYR A 29 -3.89 14.69 -9.71
CA TYR A 29 -2.75 15.01 -10.54
C TYR A 29 -2.88 14.48 -11.97
N PHE A 30 -3.36 13.26 -12.15
CA PHE A 30 -3.50 12.63 -13.47
C PHE A 30 -4.85 12.90 -14.14
N SER A 31 -5.82 13.53 -13.45
CA SER A 31 -7.10 13.90 -14.07
C SER A 31 -6.91 15.08 -15.02
N GLN A 32 -7.57 15.01 -16.18
CA GLN A 32 -7.58 16.13 -17.15
C GLN A 32 -8.38 17.34 -16.66
N SER A 33 -9.16 17.20 -15.60
CA SER A 33 -10.04 18.24 -15.03
C SER A 33 -9.29 19.09 -14.00
N GLY A 34 -8.10 19.54 -14.31
CA GLY A 34 -7.24 20.22 -13.37
C GLY A 34 -7.85 21.50 -12.80
N SER A 35 -8.30 21.43 -11.57
CA SER A 35 -8.39 22.56 -10.65
C SER A 35 -7.46 22.32 -9.46
N LEU A 36 -6.21 21.96 -9.74
CA LEU A 36 -5.20 21.96 -8.69
C LEU A 36 -4.85 23.40 -8.32
N GLU A 37 -4.71 23.66 -7.03
CA GLU A 37 -4.16 24.92 -6.51
C GLU A 37 -2.74 25.20 -7.07
N HIS A 38 -2.14 24.22 -7.72
CA HIS A 38 -0.79 24.23 -8.30
C HIS A 38 -0.80 23.97 -9.81
N PRO A 39 -1.07 25.00 -10.65
CA PRO A 39 -1.13 24.86 -12.11
C PRO A 39 0.16 24.36 -12.76
N GLU A 40 1.30 24.48 -12.09
CA GLU A 40 2.61 23.98 -12.55
C GLU A 40 2.73 22.45 -12.57
N TYR A 41 1.80 21.72 -11.94
CA TYR A 41 1.80 20.26 -11.89
C TYR A 41 0.80 19.58 -12.84
N HIS A 42 0.29 20.31 -13.84
CA HIS A 42 -0.61 19.71 -14.83
C HIS A 42 0.10 18.62 -15.63
N CYS A 43 -0.51 17.43 -15.63
CA CYS A 43 -0.07 16.31 -16.43
C CYS A 43 -1.15 15.98 -17.48
N ASN A 44 -0.76 15.94 -18.73
CA ASN A 44 -1.68 15.69 -19.85
C ASN A 44 -1.76 14.19 -20.21
N HIS A 45 -1.56 13.31 -19.22
CA HIS A 45 -1.60 11.86 -19.43
C HIS A 45 -2.89 11.25 -18.90
N ASP A 46 -3.54 10.46 -19.75
CA ASP A 46 -4.73 9.67 -19.38
C ASP A 46 -4.36 8.51 -18.47
N VAL A 47 -4.25 8.78 -17.16
CA VAL A 47 -3.99 7.76 -16.14
C VAL A 47 -5.19 7.69 -15.21
N GLN A 48 -5.78 6.51 -15.10
CA GLN A 48 -6.83 6.23 -14.12
C GLN A 48 -6.21 5.67 -12.83
N VAL A 49 -6.55 6.26 -11.69
CA VAL A 49 -6.16 5.75 -10.38
C VAL A 49 -7.38 5.10 -9.71
N ILE A 50 -7.25 3.82 -9.39
CA ILE A 50 -8.31 3.04 -8.75
C ILE A 50 -7.87 2.70 -7.33
N CYS A 51 -8.65 3.12 -6.33
CA CYS A 51 -8.50 2.74 -4.95
C CYS A 51 -9.87 2.32 -4.42
N ARG A 52 -9.95 1.13 -3.84
CA ARG A 52 -11.19 0.57 -3.26
C ARG A 52 -10.90 0.03 -1.87
N THR A 53 -11.91 0.05 -1.01
CA THR A 53 -11.81 -0.50 0.35
C THR A 53 -11.94 -2.01 0.32
N TYR A 54 -10.95 -2.71 0.88
CA TYR A 54 -10.92 -4.17 0.98
C TYR A 54 -11.00 -4.64 2.44
N SER A 55 -11.34 -5.91 2.64
CA SER A 55 -11.45 -6.51 3.97
C SER A 55 -10.10 -6.56 4.70
N PHE A 56 -10.11 -6.30 6.03
CA PHE A 56 -8.93 -6.49 6.88
C PHE A 56 -8.54 -7.98 7.03
N ASP A 57 -9.45 -8.94 6.80
CA ASP A 57 -9.05 -10.35 6.68
C ASP A 57 -8.18 -10.53 5.44
N PRO A 58 -6.91 -10.97 5.58
CA PRO A 58 -5.97 -10.96 4.45
C PRO A 58 -6.34 -11.93 3.32
N GLU A 59 -7.12 -12.98 3.58
CA GLU A 59 -7.60 -13.90 2.54
C GLU A 59 -8.75 -13.26 1.76
N ILE A 60 -9.76 -12.75 2.48
CA ILE A 60 -10.91 -12.07 1.85
C ILE A 60 -10.43 -10.83 1.11
N GLY A 61 -9.59 -10.00 1.74
CA GLY A 61 -9.07 -8.78 1.12
C GLY A 61 -8.23 -9.06 -0.12
N HIS A 62 -7.43 -10.13 -0.11
CA HIS A 62 -6.64 -10.47 -1.29
C HIS A 62 -7.50 -10.96 -2.45
N ASN A 63 -8.50 -11.80 -2.20
CA ASN A 63 -9.44 -12.25 -3.23
C ASN A 63 -10.23 -11.08 -3.84
N GLN A 64 -10.59 -10.06 -3.04
CA GLN A 64 -11.19 -8.83 -3.55
C GLN A 64 -10.22 -8.09 -4.49
N ILE A 65 -8.95 -7.97 -4.10
CA ILE A 65 -7.92 -7.33 -4.92
C ILE A 65 -7.67 -8.11 -6.21
N GLU A 66 -7.62 -9.45 -6.17
CA GLU A 66 -7.51 -10.29 -7.36
C GLU A 66 -8.69 -10.07 -8.32
N SER A 67 -9.92 -9.98 -7.81
CA SER A 67 -11.10 -9.64 -8.63
C SER A 67 -10.96 -8.26 -9.31
N TRP A 68 -10.35 -7.28 -8.62
CA TRP A 68 -10.11 -5.96 -9.21
C TRP A 68 -9.01 -5.98 -10.27
N LEU A 69 -7.99 -6.83 -10.10
CA LEU A 69 -6.97 -7.02 -11.14
C LEU A 69 -7.60 -7.54 -12.44
N ASP A 70 -8.51 -8.52 -12.33
CA ASP A 70 -9.23 -9.06 -13.47
C ASP A 70 -10.16 -8.00 -14.13
N GLU A 71 -10.80 -7.18 -13.32
CA GLU A 71 -11.72 -6.13 -13.78
C GLU A 71 -10.99 -4.97 -14.47
N CYS A 72 -9.94 -4.42 -13.86
CA CYS A 72 -9.34 -3.17 -14.30
C CYS A 72 -8.00 -3.33 -15.03
N GLN A 73 -7.40 -4.55 -15.04
CA GLN A 73 -6.13 -4.86 -15.72
C GLN A 73 -5.07 -3.75 -15.55
N PRO A 74 -4.65 -3.42 -14.31
CA PRO A 74 -3.77 -2.28 -14.07
C PRO A 74 -2.38 -2.48 -14.67
N ASP A 75 -1.77 -1.40 -15.15
CA ASP A 75 -0.39 -1.38 -15.64
C ASP A 75 0.63 -1.28 -14.49
N LEU A 76 0.19 -0.72 -13.36
CA LEU A 76 1.03 -0.49 -12.19
C LEU A 76 0.24 -0.71 -10.90
N ILE A 77 0.90 -1.34 -9.92
CA ILE A 77 0.37 -1.50 -8.56
C ILE A 77 1.13 -0.56 -7.62
N VAL A 78 0.39 0.20 -6.83
CA VAL A 78 0.97 0.99 -5.72
C VAL A 78 0.44 0.44 -4.40
N GLY A 79 1.31 -0.01 -3.51
CA GLY A 79 0.94 -0.55 -2.21
C GLY A 79 1.46 0.30 -1.05
N GLU A 80 0.60 0.62 -0.08
CA GLU A 80 0.99 1.41 1.09
C GLU A 80 0.99 0.56 2.36
N SER A 81 2.03 0.68 3.18
CA SER A 81 2.11 0.10 4.53
C SER A 81 1.73 -1.40 4.54
N LEU A 82 0.65 -1.79 5.19
CA LEU A 82 0.15 -3.17 5.23
C LEU A 82 -0.33 -3.66 3.86
N GLY A 83 -0.87 -2.77 3.02
CA GLY A 83 -1.28 -3.06 1.64
C GLY A 83 -0.13 -3.55 0.76
N SER A 84 1.11 -3.24 1.13
CA SER A 84 2.31 -3.75 0.45
C SER A 84 2.39 -5.28 0.44
N LEU A 85 1.82 -5.96 1.43
CA LEU A 85 1.80 -7.43 1.47
C LEU A 85 0.86 -8.02 0.41
N HIS A 86 -0.22 -7.33 0.07
CA HIS A 86 -1.10 -7.70 -1.03
C HIS A 86 -0.44 -7.38 -2.38
N ALA A 87 0.12 -6.18 -2.53
CA ALA A 87 0.82 -5.75 -3.74
C ALA A 87 1.97 -6.69 -4.11
N LEU A 88 2.73 -7.16 -3.13
CA LEU A 88 3.83 -8.11 -3.35
C LEU A 88 3.38 -9.50 -3.80
N ARG A 89 2.12 -9.86 -3.68
CA ARG A 89 1.56 -11.11 -4.21
C ARG A 89 1.06 -11.03 -5.66
N ILE A 90 1.10 -9.83 -6.26
CA ILE A 90 0.77 -9.61 -7.67
C ILE A 90 2.08 -9.67 -8.46
N TYR A 91 2.24 -10.64 -9.36
CA TYR A 91 3.56 -11.03 -9.87
C TYR A 91 3.89 -10.51 -11.26
N ASP A 92 2.90 -10.18 -12.03
CA ASP A 92 2.97 -9.88 -13.46
C ASP A 92 2.91 -8.38 -13.77
N ARG A 93 2.97 -7.54 -12.74
CA ARG A 93 2.91 -6.08 -12.87
C ARG A 93 4.04 -5.40 -12.09
N PRO A 94 4.54 -4.23 -12.54
CA PRO A 94 5.40 -3.38 -11.73
C PRO A 94 4.75 -2.99 -10.40
N VAL A 95 5.55 -2.87 -9.34
CA VAL A 95 5.04 -2.55 -8.00
C VAL A 95 5.87 -1.42 -7.38
N LEU A 96 5.18 -0.36 -6.97
CA LEU A 96 5.74 0.70 -6.14
C LEU A 96 5.16 0.61 -4.73
N LEU A 97 5.99 0.75 -3.71
CA LEU A 97 5.57 0.59 -2.32
C LEU A 97 5.91 1.81 -1.48
N VAL A 98 4.95 2.30 -0.73
CA VAL A 98 5.13 3.40 0.23
C VAL A 98 5.17 2.82 1.64
N SER A 99 6.29 3.04 2.34
CA SER A 99 6.51 2.58 3.72
C SER A 99 6.12 1.11 3.98
N PRO A 100 6.60 0.14 3.18
CA PRO A 100 6.14 -1.24 3.25
C PRO A 100 6.35 -1.88 4.62
N ALA A 101 5.26 -2.34 5.23
CA ALA A 101 5.23 -2.89 6.59
C ALA A 101 5.48 -4.42 6.61
N LEU A 102 6.62 -4.85 6.06
CA LEU A 102 6.95 -6.26 5.81
C LEU A 102 7.03 -7.13 7.08
N ASN A 103 7.23 -6.53 8.25
CA ASN A 103 7.33 -7.24 9.52
C ASN A 103 5.99 -7.31 10.28
N THR A 104 4.92 -6.72 9.77
CA THR A 104 3.59 -6.76 10.39
C THR A 104 3.12 -8.20 10.73
N PRO A 105 3.34 -9.23 9.88
CA PRO A 105 2.94 -10.60 10.23
C PRO A 105 3.59 -11.14 11.49
N PHE A 106 4.82 -10.73 11.80
CA PHE A 106 5.51 -11.08 13.06
C PHE A 106 4.82 -10.41 14.26
N PHE A 107 4.54 -9.11 14.18
CA PHE A 107 3.87 -8.36 15.24
C PHE A 107 2.43 -8.85 15.44
N PHE A 108 1.70 -9.15 14.38
CA PHE A 108 0.36 -9.72 14.47
C PHE A 108 0.36 -11.11 15.10
N ARG A 109 1.41 -11.90 14.88
CA ARG A 109 1.59 -13.17 15.60
C ARG A 109 1.71 -12.94 17.12
N LEU A 110 2.53 -11.99 17.54
CA LEU A 110 2.65 -11.64 18.96
C LEU A 110 1.32 -11.14 19.52
N LEU A 111 0.66 -10.22 18.81
CA LEU A 111 -0.65 -9.71 19.19
C LEU A 111 -1.71 -10.82 19.30
N SER A 112 -1.66 -11.83 18.41
CA SER A 112 -2.60 -12.95 18.44
C SER A 112 -2.52 -13.77 19.75
N TRP A 113 -1.40 -13.72 20.47
CA TRP A 113 -1.29 -14.31 21.81
C TRP A 113 -2.00 -13.48 22.87
N LEU A 114 -1.91 -12.14 22.75
CA LEU A 114 -2.58 -11.23 23.68
C LEU A 114 -4.11 -11.27 23.55
N THR A 115 -4.63 -11.64 22.39
CA THR A 115 -6.09 -11.79 22.18
C THR A 115 -6.73 -12.97 22.90
N TRP A 116 -5.96 -13.79 23.62
CA TRP A 116 -6.48 -14.74 24.60
C TRP A 116 -7.08 -14.07 25.84
N ILE A 117 -6.61 -12.85 26.16
CA ILE A 117 -7.11 -12.10 27.30
C ILE A 117 -8.45 -11.46 26.89
N PRO A 118 -9.55 -11.74 27.62
CA PRO A 118 -10.87 -11.16 27.35
C PRO A 118 -10.77 -9.62 27.29
N GLY A 119 -11.41 -9.02 26.31
CA GLY A 119 -11.45 -7.55 26.15
C GLY A 119 -10.30 -6.96 25.32
N VAL A 120 -9.20 -7.67 25.11
CA VAL A 120 -8.04 -7.14 24.35
C VAL A 120 -8.39 -6.86 22.88
N SER A 121 -9.08 -7.77 22.20
CA SER A 121 -9.55 -7.54 20.82
C SER A 121 -10.44 -6.31 20.70
N GLN A 122 -11.35 -6.10 21.66
CA GLN A 122 -12.25 -4.96 21.71
C GLN A 122 -11.47 -3.66 21.97
N LEU A 123 -10.47 -3.71 22.87
CA LEU A 123 -9.60 -2.56 23.15
C LEU A 123 -8.84 -2.14 21.89
N PHE A 124 -8.23 -3.08 21.17
CA PHE A 124 -7.54 -2.78 19.91
C PHE A 124 -8.50 -2.21 18.85
N GLY A 125 -9.70 -2.78 18.71
CA GLY A 125 -10.72 -2.24 17.81
C GLY A 125 -11.16 -0.82 18.16
N ARG A 126 -11.09 -0.42 19.44
CA ARG A 126 -11.37 0.97 19.87
C ARG A 126 -10.19 1.91 19.58
N ILE A 127 -8.97 1.46 19.84
CA ILE A 127 -7.74 2.28 19.64
C ILE A 127 -7.51 2.54 18.14
N TYR A 128 -7.71 1.53 17.31
CA TYR A 128 -7.48 1.60 15.87
C TYR A 128 -8.78 1.76 15.08
N ARG A 129 -9.75 2.46 15.66
CA ARG A 129 -11.02 2.74 14.98
C ARG A 129 -10.75 3.61 13.75
N PRO A 130 -11.17 3.19 12.52
CA PRO A 130 -11.03 4.02 11.34
C PRO A 130 -11.79 5.34 11.49
N ARG A 131 -11.35 6.36 10.77
CA ARG A 131 -12.10 7.61 10.63
C ARG A 131 -13.42 7.34 9.90
N GLU A 132 -14.35 8.29 9.96
CA GLU A 132 -15.57 8.25 9.16
C GLU A 132 -15.22 8.23 7.65
N GLY A 133 -16.09 7.64 6.82
CA GLY A 133 -15.91 7.52 5.39
C GLY A 133 -15.84 6.06 4.93
N ASP A 134 -15.51 5.84 3.66
CA ASP A 134 -15.29 4.50 3.09
C ASP A 134 -13.92 3.98 3.52
N ARG A 135 -13.87 3.43 4.74
CA ARG A 135 -12.67 2.97 5.41
C ARG A 135 -12.75 1.49 5.77
N GLN A 136 -11.60 0.84 5.72
CA GLN A 136 -11.43 -0.56 6.11
C GLN A 136 -11.83 -0.78 7.58
N ALA A 137 -12.85 -1.60 7.83
CA ALA A 137 -13.22 -2.04 9.18
C ALA A 137 -12.12 -2.95 9.75
N LEU A 138 -11.61 -2.61 10.93
CA LEU A 138 -10.53 -3.33 11.59
C LEU A 138 -11.07 -4.24 12.70
N PHE A 139 -10.70 -5.52 12.64
CA PHE A 139 -11.07 -6.51 13.65
C PHE A 139 -9.88 -7.40 14.00
N PHE A 140 -9.36 -7.22 15.20
CA PHE A 140 -8.15 -7.88 15.69
C PHE A 140 -8.48 -9.22 16.35
N THR A 141 -9.18 -10.10 15.64
CA THR A 141 -9.43 -11.45 16.12
C THR A 141 -8.17 -12.31 15.95
N ARG A 142 -8.00 -13.31 16.84
CA ARG A 142 -6.89 -14.23 16.75
C ARG A 142 -6.82 -14.97 15.40
N ALA A 143 -7.96 -15.34 14.86
CA ALA A 143 -8.06 -16.03 13.57
C ALA A 143 -7.46 -15.16 12.44
N VAL A 144 -7.93 -13.91 12.32
CA VAL A 144 -7.47 -12.98 11.30
C VAL A 144 -5.98 -12.65 11.46
N LEU A 145 -5.53 -12.36 12.68
CA LEU A 145 -4.11 -12.05 12.94
C LEU A 145 -3.17 -13.22 12.58
N LYS A 146 -3.60 -14.46 12.78
CA LYS A 146 -2.84 -15.65 12.37
C LYS A 146 -2.73 -15.81 10.86
N LYS A 147 -3.78 -15.47 10.10
CA LYS A 147 -3.78 -15.55 8.64
C LYS A 147 -2.73 -14.65 8.01
N TYR A 148 -2.40 -13.50 8.64
CA TYR A 148 -1.33 -12.63 8.16
C TYR A 148 0.05 -13.31 8.13
N ARG A 149 0.26 -14.39 8.89
CA ARG A 149 1.52 -15.14 8.83
C ARG A 149 1.71 -15.86 7.48
N SER A 150 0.69 -16.60 7.05
CA SER A 150 0.71 -17.28 5.73
C SER A 150 0.70 -16.27 4.60
N HIS A 151 -0.12 -15.22 4.72
CA HIS A 151 -0.19 -14.14 3.75
C HIS A 151 1.16 -13.43 3.57
N GLY A 152 1.83 -13.03 4.66
CA GLY A 152 3.14 -12.40 4.60
C GLY A 152 4.26 -13.33 4.11
N ARG A 153 4.13 -14.66 4.35
CA ARG A 153 5.05 -15.64 3.77
C ARG A 153 4.85 -15.70 2.25
N ALA A 154 3.62 -15.86 1.79
CA ALA A 154 3.29 -15.88 0.36
C ALA A 154 3.78 -14.61 -0.35
N ALA A 155 3.62 -13.43 0.26
CA ALA A 155 4.12 -12.16 -0.28
C ALA A 155 5.64 -12.13 -0.48
N LEU A 156 6.42 -12.91 0.28
CA LEU A 156 7.88 -12.92 0.25
C LEU A 156 8.48 -14.13 -0.50
N GLU A 157 7.78 -15.27 -0.56
CA GLU A 157 8.25 -16.48 -1.25
C GLU A 157 8.37 -16.28 -2.77
N PHE A 158 7.52 -15.44 -3.35
CA PHE A 158 7.48 -15.17 -4.78
C PHE A 158 8.62 -14.28 -5.29
N LEU A 159 9.33 -13.61 -4.41
CA LEU A 159 10.41 -12.68 -4.77
C LEU A 159 11.60 -13.36 -5.44
N GLN A 160 11.81 -14.64 -5.16
CA GLN A 160 12.97 -15.39 -5.67
C GLN A 160 12.85 -15.72 -7.16
N ASN A 161 11.65 -15.62 -7.76
CA ASN A 161 11.37 -16.02 -9.12
C ASN A 161 10.75 -14.92 -10.01
N SER A 162 10.64 -13.68 -9.52
CA SER A 162 10.03 -12.59 -10.28
C SER A 162 11.07 -11.62 -10.83
N THR A 163 10.98 -11.34 -12.13
CA THR A 163 11.79 -10.33 -12.84
C THR A 163 11.13 -8.95 -12.90
N ARG A 164 9.97 -8.77 -12.22
CA ARG A 164 9.23 -7.51 -12.24
C ARG A 164 9.98 -6.38 -11.55
N GLU A 165 9.73 -5.16 -11.99
CA GLU A 165 10.23 -3.98 -11.31
C GLU A 165 9.51 -3.79 -9.96
N VAL A 166 10.29 -3.68 -8.88
CA VAL A 166 9.80 -3.39 -7.54
C VAL A 166 10.64 -2.27 -6.93
N HIS A 167 10.00 -1.20 -6.45
CA HIS A 167 10.67 -0.10 -5.79
C HIS A 167 9.91 0.35 -4.54
N ALA A 168 10.63 0.73 -3.49
CA ALA A 168 10.04 1.19 -2.24
C ALA A 168 10.51 2.57 -1.81
N PHE A 169 9.63 3.32 -1.15
CA PHE A 169 9.91 4.61 -0.54
C PHE A 169 9.82 4.51 0.98
N PHE A 170 10.83 5.03 1.69
CA PHE A 170 10.88 4.97 3.15
C PHE A 170 11.13 6.35 3.75
N GLY A 171 10.26 6.79 4.63
CA GLY A 171 10.48 8.01 5.43
C GLY A 171 11.57 7.80 6.48
N THR A 172 12.50 8.77 6.60
CA THR A 172 13.56 8.71 7.62
C THR A 172 13.01 8.94 9.01
N ARG A 173 11.91 9.69 9.13
CA ARG A 173 11.18 10.00 10.37
C ARG A 173 10.01 9.03 10.65
N ASP A 174 9.88 7.94 9.89
CA ASP A 174 8.85 6.93 10.09
C ASP A 174 9.00 6.25 11.47
N HIS A 175 8.02 6.45 12.34
CA HIS A 175 8.01 5.89 13.69
C HIS A 175 7.90 4.36 13.71
N TYR A 176 7.30 3.74 12.68
CA TYR A 176 7.25 2.28 12.56
C TYR A 176 8.59 1.64 12.20
N ARG A 177 9.59 2.43 11.78
CA ARG A 177 10.97 1.93 11.66
C ARG A 177 11.59 1.68 13.03
N ARG A 178 11.27 2.51 14.03
CA ARG A 178 11.77 2.31 15.42
C ARG A 178 11.20 1.05 16.04
N SER A 179 9.96 0.71 15.78
CA SER A 179 9.35 -0.55 16.24
C SER A 179 9.80 -1.77 15.42
N GLY A 180 10.40 -1.55 14.25
CA GLY A 180 10.81 -2.60 13.33
C GLY A 180 9.70 -3.17 12.44
N VAL A 181 8.49 -2.61 12.46
CA VAL A 181 7.40 -2.98 11.54
C VAL A 181 7.79 -2.67 10.09
N VAL A 182 8.35 -1.47 9.88
CA VAL A 182 8.97 -1.05 8.62
C VAL A 182 10.49 -1.23 8.74
N SER A 183 11.14 -1.84 7.76
CA SER A 183 12.58 -2.15 7.85
C SER A 183 13.29 -2.03 6.51
N VAL A 184 14.04 -0.94 6.32
CA VAL A 184 14.93 -0.74 5.18
C VAL A 184 15.99 -1.85 5.10
N ARG A 185 16.54 -2.29 6.24
CA ARG A 185 17.53 -3.38 6.30
C ARG A 185 16.95 -4.69 5.74
N ARG A 186 15.68 -5.01 6.10
CA ARG A 186 15.02 -6.20 5.57
C ARG A 186 14.73 -6.05 4.08
N TRP A 187 14.28 -4.87 3.66
CA TRP A 187 14.08 -4.56 2.24
C TRP A 187 15.35 -4.81 1.45
N LYS A 188 16.46 -4.17 1.86
CA LYS A 188 17.75 -4.32 1.17
C LYS A 188 18.22 -5.78 1.07
N LYS A 189 17.97 -6.60 2.10
CA LYS A 189 18.28 -8.03 2.07
C LYS A 189 17.45 -8.80 1.04
N LEU A 190 16.20 -8.41 0.80
CA LEU A 190 15.25 -9.12 -0.07
C LEU A 190 15.28 -8.60 -1.51
N PHE A 191 15.43 -7.30 -1.70
CA PHE A 191 15.26 -6.60 -2.96
C PHE A 191 16.50 -5.77 -3.40
N GLY A 192 17.57 -5.79 -2.62
CA GLY A 192 18.74 -4.96 -2.90
C GLY A 192 18.48 -3.47 -2.65
N ASP A 193 19.13 -2.64 -3.48
CA ASP A 193 19.07 -1.18 -3.37
C ASP A 193 17.91 -0.56 -4.19
N THR A 194 16.81 -1.29 -4.41
CA THR A 194 15.62 -0.83 -5.11
C THR A 194 14.70 0.00 -4.20
N PHE A 195 15.23 1.05 -3.58
CA PHE A 195 14.47 1.92 -2.71
C PHE A 195 14.99 3.35 -2.70
N SER A 196 14.12 4.28 -2.30
CA SER A 196 14.44 5.69 -2.02
C SER A 196 14.16 6.04 -0.56
N LEU A 197 14.99 6.90 0.01
CA LEU A 197 14.76 7.52 1.32
C LEU A 197 14.31 8.96 1.13
N TYR A 198 13.37 9.41 1.97
CA TYR A 198 12.94 10.81 2.00
C TYR A 198 12.84 11.29 3.46
N ASP A 199 12.98 12.58 3.69
CA ASP A 199 12.91 13.16 5.03
C ASP A 199 11.45 13.37 5.48
N GLY A 200 10.73 12.29 5.61
CA GLY A 200 9.30 12.29 5.96
C GLY A 200 8.90 11.16 6.89
N THR A 201 7.60 11.10 7.16
CA THR A 201 6.97 10.14 8.08
C THR A 201 6.53 8.85 7.35
N HIS A 202 5.75 8.03 8.05
CA HIS A 202 5.16 6.80 7.51
C HIS A 202 4.18 7.07 6.36
N PHE A 203 3.51 8.21 6.40
CA PHE A 203 2.38 8.51 5.54
C PHE A 203 2.75 9.29 4.26
N MET A 204 4.02 9.41 3.94
CA MET A 204 4.57 10.11 2.77
C MET A 204 3.84 11.45 2.53
N GLU A 205 4.35 12.53 3.05
CA GLU A 205 3.80 13.87 2.91
C GLU A 205 3.63 14.25 1.43
N GLU A 206 2.73 15.16 1.14
CA GLU A 206 2.33 15.53 -0.21
C GLU A 206 3.50 15.98 -1.10
N GLU A 207 4.43 16.74 -0.55
CA GLU A 207 5.66 17.17 -1.24
C GLU A 207 6.46 15.99 -1.80
N TYR A 208 6.49 14.84 -1.09
CA TYR A 208 7.19 13.64 -1.55
C TYR A 208 6.33 12.79 -2.51
N VAL A 209 5.02 12.90 -2.46
CA VAL A 209 4.17 12.34 -3.51
C VAL A 209 4.49 13.01 -4.84
N PHE A 210 4.60 14.35 -4.87
CA PHE A 210 4.93 15.10 -6.09
C PHE A 210 6.38 14.93 -6.51
N SER A 211 7.33 14.99 -5.57
CA SER A 211 8.75 15.00 -5.90
C SER A 211 9.38 13.62 -6.11
N LEU A 212 8.77 12.53 -5.62
CA LEU A 212 9.34 11.18 -5.68
C LEU A 212 8.39 10.15 -6.28
N LEU A 213 7.15 10.03 -5.75
CA LEU A 213 6.25 8.97 -6.17
C LEU A 213 5.74 9.18 -7.60
N ILE A 214 5.24 10.37 -7.92
CA ILE A 214 4.75 10.70 -9.26
C ILE A 214 5.84 10.58 -10.33
N PRO A 215 7.05 11.12 -10.17
CA PRO A 215 8.14 10.91 -11.12
C PRO A 215 8.46 9.43 -11.35
N LYS A 216 8.45 8.62 -10.28
CA LYS A 216 8.70 7.17 -10.41
C LYS A 216 7.53 6.44 -11.09
N ILE A 217 6.29 6.84 -10.85
CA ILE A 217 5.11 6.34 -11.59
C ILE A 217 5.27 6.62 -13.08
N LYS A 218 5.63 7.85 -13.44
CA LYS A 218 5.83 8.26 -14.83
C LYS A 218 6.94 7.46 -15.51
N ASP A 219 8.06 7.27 -14.83
CA ASP A 219 9.19 6.45 -15.29
C ASP A 219 8.74 5.01 -15.59
N VAL A 220 8.02 4.38 -14.67
CA VAL A 220 7.52 2.99 -14.82
C VAL A 220 6.48 2.86 -15.92
N LEU A 221 5.61 3.84 -16.11
CA LEU A 221 4.58 3.83 -17.16
C LEU A 221 5.10 4.34 -18.51
N GLY A 222 6.30 4.92 -18.56
CA GLY A 222 6.91 5.45 -19.79
C GLY A 222 6.19 6.71 -20.32
N ILE A 223 5.75 7.61 -19.40
CA ILE A 223 4.98 8.83 -19.73
C ILE A 223 5.63 10.10 -19.18
#